data_e5dcfe34e48f5be2bb1757cefe241d21
#
_entry.id   e5dcfe34e48f5be2bb1757cefe241d21
#
_cell.length_a   1.000
_cell.length_b   1.000
_cell.length_c   1.000
_cell.angle_alpha   90.00
_cell.angle_beta   90.00
_cell.angle_gamma   90.00
#
_symmetry.space_group_name_H-M   'P 1'
#
loop_
_entity.id
_entity.type
_entity.pdbx_description
1 polymer ?
#
loop_
_entity_poly.entity_id
_entity_poly.type
_entity_poly.pdbx_seq_one_letter_code
_entity_poly.pdbx_strand_id
1 'polypeptide(L)'
;MGCTLSAEDKAAMERSKNIDRNLREAGEKASSEVKLLLLGAGESGKSTIVKQMKIIHEDGYTQEECSQYRVVVYSNTIQSIIAIIRAMGRLDIDFGDTARSDDARQLFALASSAEEGVMTPELAGVIKRTSITCFISFPLFLLSYLNDLDRISQQNYVPTQQDVLRTRVKTTGIVETHFTFKDLYFKMFDVGGQRSERKKWIHCFEGVTAIIFCVALSDYDLVLAEDEEMNRMHESMKLFDSICNNKWFTGTSVILFLNKKDLFEDKIQKSPLTICYPEYSGPNEFKEASTYIQCQFEDLNKRKDTKEIYTHFTCATDTKNVQFVFDSVTDVIIKANLKEVGLY
;
A
#
# COMPACT_ATOMS: atom_id res chain seq x y z
N MET A 1 -66.74 17.32 17.36
CA MET A 1 -66.66 17.31 15.87
C MET A 1 -65.31 16.69 15.48
N GLY A 2 -65.36 15.43 15.08
CA GLY A 2 -64.15 14.73 14.61
C GLY A 2 -63.89 15.11 13.15
N CYS A 3 -62.78 15.81 12.89
CA CYS A 3 -62.33 16.13 11.52
C CYS A 3 -61.77 14.85 10.93
N THR A 4 -62.54 14.18 10.05
CA THR A 4 -62.07 13.05 9.24
C THR A 4 -61.24 13.61 8.12
N LEU A 5 -59.89 13.37 8.17
CA LEU A 5 -58.98 13.70 7.12
C LEU A 5 -59.42 13.04 5.79
N SER A 6 -59.33 13.78 4.67
CA SER A 6 -59.67 13.26 3.36
C SER A 6 -58.70 12.10 2.98
N ALA A 7 -59.12 11.29 2.01
CA ALA A 7 -58.24 10.19 1.52
C ALA A 7 -56.92 10.71 0.93
N GLU A 8 -56.94 11.90 0.36
CA GLU A 8 -55.75 12.60 -0.15
C GLU A 8 -54.84 13.07 0.97
N ASP A 9 -55.40 13.62 2.08
CA ASP A 9 -54.60 14.05 3.23
C ASP A 9 -53.94 12.85 3.92
N LYS A 10 -54.65 11.71 4.04
CA LYS A 10 -54.07 10.47 4.58
C LYS A 10 -52.94 9.96 3.74
N ALA A 11 -53.06 9.96 2.40
CA ALA A 11 -52.04 9.53 1.46
C ALA A 11 -50.83 10.49 1.47
N ALA A 12 -51.07 11.80 1.65
CA ALA A 12 -49.99 12.79 1.78
C ALA A 12 -49.22 12.60 3.11
N MET A 13 -49.92 12.32 4.21
CA MET A 13 -49.33 12.07 5.51
C MET A 13 -48.53 10.78 5.56
N GLU A 14 -48.97 9.75 4.85
CA GLU A 14 -48.24 8.47 4.72
C GLU A 14 -46.97 8.61 3.85
N ARG A 15 -47.06 9.40 2.75
CA ARG A 15 -45.89 9.77 1.95
C ARG A 15 -44.87 10.56 2.78
N SER A 16 -45.30 11.55 3.59
CA SER A 16 -44.41 12.31 4.45
C SER A 16 -43.70 11.41 5.45
N LYS A 17 -44.45 10.52 6.16
CA LYS A 17 -43.86 9.54 7.09
C LYS A 17 -42.84 8.60 6.43
N ASN A 18 -43.10 8.16 5.20
CA ASN A 18 -42.17 7.33 4.47
C ASN A 18 -40.91 8.10 4.07
N ILE A 19 -41.03 9.37 3.69
CA ILE A 19 -39.91 10.26 3.40
C ILE A 19 -39.05 10.47 4.66
N ASP A 20 -39.72 10.81 5.81
CA ASP A 20 -39.04 11.02 7.08
C ASP A 20 -38.30 9.76 7.55
N ARG A 21 -38.92 8.58 7.40
CA ARG A 21 -38.26 7.30 7.70
C ARG A 21 -37.05 7.05 6.79
N ASN A 22 -37.22 7.24 5.49
CA ASN A 22 -36.11 7.07 4.54
C ASN A 22 -34.95 8.05 4.78
N LEU A 23 -35.28 9.31 5.14
CA LEU A 23 -34.27 10.32 5.51
C LEU A 23 -33.54 9.95 6.78
N ARG A 24 -34.25 9.41 7.79
CA ARG A 24 -33.65 8.96 9.03
C ARG A 24 -32.73 7.74 8.79
N GLU A 25 -33.20 6.75 8.08
CA GLU A 25 -32.40 5.57 7.69
C GLU A 25 -31.17 5.96 6.85
N ALA A 26 -31.33 6.91 5.92
CA ALA A 26 -30.22 7.46 5.13
C ALA A 26 -29.22 8.23 6.03
N GLY A 27 -29.71 9.00 7.02
CA GLY A 27 -28.88 9.71 7.99
C GLY A 27 -28.10 8.76 8.91
N GLU A 28 -28.77 7.71 9.43
CA GLU A 28 -28.12 6.67 10.24
C GLU A 28 -27.06 5.91 9.44
N LYS A 29 -27.32 5.61 8.17
CA LYS A 29 -26.38 4.97 7.27
C LYS A 29 -25.20 5.89 6.92
N ALA A 30 -25.46 7.19 6.70
CA ALA A 30 -24.40 8.17 6.44
C ALA A 30 -23.50 8.40 7.67
N SER A 31 -24.07 8.37 8.89
CA SER A 31 -23.31 8.53 10.14
C SER A 31 -22.39 7.34 10.46
N SER A 32 -22.69 6.16 9.91
CA SER A 32 -21.85 4.96 10.06
C SER A 32 -20.81 4.79 8.94
N GLU A 33 -20.82 5.64 7.91
CA GLU A 33 -19.90 5.56 6.77
C GLU A 33 -18.57 6.25 7.10
N VAL A 34 -17.48 5.54 6.85
CA VAL A 34 -16.08 6.02 7.01
C VAL A 34 -15.39 6.00 5.68
N LYS A 35 -15.06 7.17 5.14
CA LYS A 35 -14.32 7.32 3.91
C LYS A 35 -12.82 7.46 4.20
N LEU A 36 -12.04 6.43 3.84
CA LEU A 36 -10.59 6.40 3.98
C LEU A 36 -9.90 6.63 2.64
N LEU A 37 -8.95 7.54 2.62
CA LEU A 37 -8.15 7.83 1.43
C LEU A 37 -6.71 7.38 1.65
N LEU A 38 -6.25 6.40 0.85
CA LEU A 38 -4.88 5.91 0.86
C LEU A 38 -4.01 6.74 -0.09
N LEU A 39 -3.08 7.50 0.47
CA LEU A 39 -2.14 8.36 -0.25
C LEU A 39 -0.69 7.93 -0.02
N GLY A 40 0.21 8.42 -0.84
CA GLY A 40 1.66 8.17 -0.75
C GLY A 40 2.28 7.97 -2.12
N ALA A 41 3.60 8.00 -2.18
CA ALA A 41 4.37 7.81 -3.40
C ALA A 41 4.14 6.43 -4.03
N GLY A 42 4.60 6.23 -5.25
CA GLY A 42 4.58 4.92 -5.90
C GLY A 42 5.31 3.87 -5.05
N GLU A 43 4.79 2.66 -4.99
CA GLU A 43 5.40 1.52 -4.28
C GLU A 43 5.49 1.65 -2.75
N SER A 44 4.78 2.60 -2.13
CA SER A 44 4.74 2.75 -0.66
C SER A 44 3.95 1.64 0.08
N GLY A 45 3.26 0.75 -0.66
CA GLY A 45 2.51 -0.37 -0.09
C GLY A 45 1.01 -0.16 0.05
N LYS A 46 0.44 0.92 -0.51
CA LYS A 46 -1.00 1.22 -0.47
C LYS A 46 -1.88 0.05 -0.91
N SER A 47 -1.66 -0.46 -2.11
CA SER A 47 -2.45 -1.58 -2.65
C SER A 47 -2.26 -2.88 -1.87
N THR A 48 -1.14 -3.03 -1.15
CA THR A 48 -0.94 -4.15 -0.22
C THR A 48 -1.81 -3.99 1.03
N ILE A 49 -1.97 -2.76 1.55
CA ILE A 49 -2.92 -2.48 2.65
C ILE A 49 -4.36 -2.80 2.23
N VAL A 50 -4.77 -2.43 0.99
CA VAL A 50 -6.11 -2.79 0.48
C VAL A 50 -6.30 -4.30 0.44
N LYS A 51 -5.31 -5.05 -0.05
CA LYS A 51 -5.34 -6.53 -0.05
C LYS A 51 -5.47 -7.09 1.36
N GLN A 52 -4.80 -6.47 2.35
CA GLN A 52 -4.93 -6.87 3.75
C GLN A 52 -6.34 -6.63 4.29
N MET A 53 -7.00 -5.53 3.93
CA MET A 53 -8.38 -5.29 4.36
C MET A 53 -9.31 -6.41 3.90
N LYS A 54 -9.14 -6.89 2.66
CA LYS A 54 -9.88 -8.06 2.17
C LYS A 54 -9.58 -9.32 3.00
N ILE A 55 -8.32 -9.56 3.36
CA ILE A 55 -7.93 -10.72 4.17
C ILE A 55 -8.48 -10.64 5.59
N ILE A 56 -8.48 -9.46 6.19
CA ILE A 56 -8.83 -9.26 7.60
C ILE A 56 -10.36 -9.16 7.79
N HIS A 57 -11.09 -8.56 6.83
CA HIS A 57 -12.50 -8.17 6.99
C HIS A 57 -13.47 -8.82 6.00
N GLU A 58 -12.98 -9.55 4.96
CA GLU A 58 -13.81 -10.12 3.90
C GLU A 58 -13.50 -11.61 3.63
N ASP A 59 -13.10 -12.39 4.66
CA ASP A 59 -12.74 -13.82 4.55
C ASP A 59 -11.55 -14.14 3.60
N GLY A 60 -10.83 -13.12 3.13
CA GLY A 60 -9.63 -13.26 2.32
C GLY A 60 -9.90 -13.55 0.84
N TYR A 61 -8.98 -14.30 0.22
CA TYR A 61 -9.03 -14.67 -1.19
C TYR A 61 -9.44 -16.13 -1.33
N THR A 62 -10.44 -16.41 -2.17
CA THR A 62 -10.80 -17.77 -2.55
C THR A 62 -9.69 -18.42 -3.39
N GLN A 63 -9.74 -19.74 -3.55
CA GLN A 63 -8.76 -20.46 -4.37
C GLN A 63 -8.80 -20.02 -5.83
N GLU A 64 -10.00 -19.70 -6.35
CA GLU A 64 -10.22 -19.20 -7.71
C GLU A 64 -9.60 -17.82 -7.88
N GLU A 65 -9.82 -16.93 -6.92
CA GLU A 65 -9.22 -15.59 -6.92
C GLU A 65 -7.69 -15.68 -6.82
N CYS A 66 -7.16 -16.51 -5.93
CA CYS A 66 -5.72 -16.74 -5.85
C CYS A 66 -5.14 -17.24 -7.18
N SER A 67 -5.85 -18.14 -7.86
CA SER A 67 -5.41 -18.70 -9.16
C SER A 67 -5.25 -17.62 -10.23
N GLN A 68 -6.06 -16.55 -10.21
CA GLN A 68 -5.95 -15.43 -11.13
C GLN A 68 -4.62 -14.65 -10.96
N TYR A 69 -4.03 -14.67 -9.76
CA TYR A 69 -2.75 -14.02 -9.50
C TYR A 69 -1.53 -14.83 -9.98
N ARG A 70 -1.70 -16.09 -10.42
CA ARG A 70 -0.59 -16.93 -10.88
C ARG A 70 0.25 -16.27 -11.97
N VAL A 71 -0.39 -15.69 -12.97
CA VAL A 71 0.27 -14.96 -14.07
C VAL A 71 1.08 -13.78 -13.52
N VAL A 72 0.52 -13.04 -12.55
CA VAL A 72 1.19 -11.90 -11.92
C VAL A 72 2.41 -12.35 -11.12
N VAL A 73 2.31 -13.45 -10.37
CA VAL A 73 3.44 -14.03 -9.60
C VAL A 73 4.57 -14.42 -10.57
N TYR A 74 4.27 -15.09 -11.67
CA TYR A 74 5.26 -15.47 -12.68
C TYR A 74 5.92 -14.24 -13.30
N SER A 75 5.13 -13.26 -13.74
CA SER A 75 5.64 -12.02 -14.30
C SER A 75 6.54 -11.28 -13.31
N ASN A 76 6.14 -11.16 -12.03
CA ASN A 76 6.95 -10.51 -11.01
C ASN A 76 8.25 -11.27 -10.74
N THR A 77 8.23 -12.61 -10.72
CA THR A 77 9.42 -13.44 -10.55
C THR A 77 10.44 -13.18 -11.66
N ILE A 78 9.97 -13.20 -12.90
CA ILE A 78 10.81 -13.00 -14.08
C ILE A 78 11.36 -11.58 -14.15
N GLN A 79 10.50 -10.58 -13.91
CA GLN A 79 10.93 -9.17 -13.88
C GLN A 79 11.98 -8.92 -12.79
N SER A 80 11.86 -9.60 -11.64
CA SER A 80 12.84 -9.48 -10.55
C SER A 80 14.22 -9.98 -10.97
N ILE A 81 14.32 -11.17 -11.55
CA ILE A 81 15.64 -11.69 -11.97
C ILE A 81 16.23 -10.91 -13.13
N ILE A 82 15.41 -10.45 -14.08
CA ILE A 82 15.84 -9.58 -15.18
C ILE A 82 16.41 -8.26 -14.64
N ALA A 83 15.74 -7.66 -13.63
CA ALA A 83 16.21 -6.43 -13.00
C ALA A 83 17.58 -6.63 -12.33
N ILE A 84 17.77 -7.77 -11.65
CA ILE A 84 19.06 -8.14 -11.03
C ILE A 84 20.15 -8.24 -12.08
N ILE A 85 19.94 -9.00 -13.15
CA ILE A 85 20.93 -9.19 -14.22
C ILE A 85 21.29 -7.86 -14.89
N ARG A 86 20.31 -7.02 -15.15
CA ARG A 86 20.55 -5.67 -15.69
C ARG A 86 21.36 -4.79 -14.74
N ALA A 87 21.09 -4.88 -13.43
CA ALA A 87 21.86 -4.15 -12.42
C ALA A 87 23.31 -4.64 -12.34
N MET A 88 23.54 -5.96 -12.42
CA MET A 88 24.89 -6.52 -12.50
C MET A 88 25.65 -5.95 -13.70
N GLY A 89 25.05 -5.94 -14.88
CA GLY A 89 25.69 -5.37 -16.07
C GLY A 89 25.98 -3.86 -15.98
N ARG A 90 25.16 -3.08 -15.25
CA ARG A 90 25.42 -1.65 -15.02
C ARG A 90 26.52 -1.39 -14.01
N LEU A 91 26.72 -2.31 -13.08
CA LEU A 91 27.71 -2.22 -11.99
C LEU A 91 29.01 -2.95 -12.31
N ASP A 92 29.15 -3.47 -13.54
CA ASP A 92 30.29 -4.29 -13.98
C ASP A 92 30.55 -5.49 -13.03
N ILE A 93 29.44 -6.10 -12.53
CA ILE A 93 29.51 -7.30 -11.70
C ILE A 93 29.36 -8.53 -12.61
N ASP A 94 30.42 -9.30 -12.72
CA ASP A 94 30.42 -10.55 -13.49
C ASP A 94 29.77 -11.71 -12.71
N PHE A 95 29.28 -12.70 -13.48
CA PHE A 95 28.88 -13.97 -12.88
C PHE A 95 30.14 -14.73 -12.43
N GLY A 96 30.11 -15.28 -11.23
CA GLY A 96 31.21 -16.11 -10.72
C GLY A 96 31.49 -17.38 -11.54
N ASP A 97 30.52 -17.80 -12.37
CA ASP A 97 30.61 -18.91 -13.31
C ASP A 97 30.21 -18.39 -14.72
N THR A 98 31.08 -18.51 -15.70
CA THR A 98 30.85 -18.06 -17.10
C THR A 98 29.60 -18.72 -17.72
N ALA A 99 29.26 -19.96 -17.33
CA ALA A 99 28.04 -20.63 -17.79
C ALA A 99 26.77 -19.86 -17.41
N ARG A 100 26.81 -19.03 -16.39
CA ARG A 100 25.65 -18.20 -15.96
C ARG A 100 25.37 -17.05 -16.92
N SER A 101 26.37 -16.62 -17.69
CA SER A 101 26.18 -15.63 -18.76
C SER A 101 25.31 -16.19 -19.90
N ASP A 102 25.45 -17.48 -20.19
CA ASP A 102 24.58 -18.15 -21.17
C ASP A 102 23.16 -18.36 -20.62
N ASP A 103 23.02 -18.75 -19.37
CA ASP A 103 21.73 -18.81 -18.68
C ASP A 103 21.01 -17.44 -18.70
N ALA A 104 21.74 -16.35 -18.46
CA ALA A 104 21.18 -14.98 -18.51
C ALA A 104 20.70 -14.63 -19.94
N ARG A 105 21.45 -14.97 -20.99
CA ARG A 105 21.01 -14.79 -22.38
C ARG A 105 19.77 -15.62 -22.69
N GLN A 106 19.74 -16.87 -22.26
CA GLN A 106 18.60 -17.76 -22.43
C GLN A 106 17.36 -17.20 -21.69
N LEU A 107 17.54 -16.65 -20.47
CA LEU A 107 16.46 -16.01 -19.72
C LEU A 107 15.82 -14.86 -20.50
N PHE A 108 16.62 -13.98 -21.10
CA PHE A 108 16.08 -12.87 -21.92
C PHE A 108 15.32 -13.37 -23.15
N ALA A 109 15.75 -14.47 -23.75
CA ALA A 109 15.04 -15.08 -24.88
C ALA A 109 13.72 -15.73 -24.47
N LEU A 110 13.68 -16.40 -23.31
CA LEU A 110 12.49 -17.09 -22.80
C LEU A 110 11.51 -16.14 -22.09
N ALA A 111 11.95 -14.98 -21.61
CA ALA A 111 11.13 -14.03 -20.87
C ALA A 111 9.95 -13.50 -21.68
N SER A 112 10.05 -13.43 -23.01
CA SER A 112 8.96 -13.04 -23.89
C SER A 112 7.82 -14.07 -23.91
N SER A 113 8.11 -15.35 -23.76
CA SER A 113 7.09 -16.41 -23.68
C SER A 113 6.37 -16.47 -22.33
N ALA A 114 6.96 -15.88 -21.29
CA ALA A 114 6.37 -15.81 -19.96
C ALA A 114 5.27 -14.72 -19.82
N GLU A 115 5.19 -13.80 -20.77
CA GLU A 115 4.04 -12.87 -20.88
C GLU A 115 2.72 -13.64 -21.13
N GLU A 116 2.79 -14.87 -21.62
CA GLU A 116 1.65 -15.78 -21.76
C GLU A 116 1.20 -16.43 -20.42
N GLY A 117 1.87 -16.12 -19.30
CA GLY A 117 1.45 -16.60 -17.97
C GLY A 117 1.83 -18.03 -17.65
N VAL A 118 2.88 -18.56 -18.29
CA VAL A 118 3.37 -19.93 -18.08
C VAL A 118 4.79 -19.93 -17.56
N MET A 119 5.04 -20.62 -16.45
CA MET A 119 6.37 -20.91 -15.92
C MET A 119 6.79 -22.29 -16.43
N THR A 120 7.54 -22.34 -17.54
CA THR A 120 8.04 -23.64 -18.03
C THR A 120 9.13 -24.19 -17.12
N PRO A 121 9.30 -25.54 -17.03
CA PRO A 121 10.41 -26.13 -16.26
C PRO A 121 11.77 -25.65 -16.69
N GLU A 122 11.96 -25.39 -17.99
CA GLU A 122 13.18 -24.83 -18.55
C GLU A 122 13.45 -23.42 -18.01
N LEU A 123 12.46 -22.52 -18.09
CA LEU A 123 12.55 -21.16 -17.57
C LEU A 123 12.82 -21.14 -16.06
N ALA A 124 12.11 -21.98 -15.29
CA ALA A 124 12.33 -22.11 -13.87
C ALA A 124 13.76 -22.59 -13.55
N GLY A 125 14.27 -23.55 -14.31
CA GLY A 125 15.64 -24.05 -14.18
C GLY A 125 16.68 -22.96 -14.47
N VAL A 126 16.49 -22.18 -15.50
CA VAL A 126 17.37 -21.03 -15.85
C VAL A 126 17.33 -19.97 -14.74
N ILE A 127 16.15 -19.59 -14.26
CA ILE A 127 15.99 -18.61 -13.17
C ILE A 127 16.72 -19.11 -11.92
N LYS A 128 16.54 -20.39 -11.56
CA LYS A 128 17.16 -20.99 -10.37
C LYS A 128 18.68 -20.95 -10.43
N ARG A 129 19.28 -21.37 -11.56
CA ARG A 129 20.74 -21.36 -11.75
C ARG A 129 21.31 -19.93 -11.73
N THR A 130 20.62 -18.99 -12.35
CA THR A 130 21.04 -17.58 -12.37
C THR A 130 20.91 -16.92 -11.00
N SER A 131 19.83 -17.21 -10.25
CA SER A 131 19.60 -16.63 -8.93
C SER A 131 20.65 -17.06 -7.90
N ILE A 132 21.09 -18.31 -7.88
CA ILE A 132 22.08 -18.84 -6.91
C ILE A 132 23.39 -18.03 -6.95
N THR A 133 23.82 -17.57 -8.11
CA THR A 133 25.06 -16.78 -8.28
C THR A 133 24.90 -15.29 -7.99
N CYS A 134 23.67 -14.77 -8.03
CA CYS A 134 23.37 -13.36 -7.78
C CYS A 134 23.18 -13.03 -6.29
N PHE A 135 23.13 -14.02 -5.39
CA PHE A 135 22.77 -13.86 -3.96
C PHE A 135 23.73 -12.97 -3.14
N ILE A 136 24.89 -12.60 -3.65
CA ILE A 136 25.97 -12.01 -2.83
C ILE A 136 25.75 -10.52 -2.52
N SER A 137 24.85 -9.78 -3.22
CA SER A 137 24.79 -8.30 -3.09
C SER A 137 23.43 -7.63 -3.24
N PHE A 138 22.30 -8.33 -3.32
CA PHE A 138 21.00 -7.69 -3.62
C PHE A 138 19.99 -7.68 -2.47
N PRO A 139 19.05 -6.69 -2.44
CA PRO A 139 18.07 -6.53 -1.37
C PRO A 139 17.10 -7.71 -1.25
N LEU A 140 16.81 -8.13 -0.02
CA LEU A 140 15.99 -9.29 0.35
C LEU A 140 14.59 -9.33 -0.28
N PHE A 141 13.98 -8.18 -0.58
CA PHE A 141 12.61 -8.12 -1.10
C PHE A 141 12.43 -8.63 -2.54
N LEU A 142 13.48 -8.55 -3.37
CA LEU A 142 13.48 -9.15 -4.71
C LEU A 142 13.60 -10.67 -4.65
N LEU A 143 14.06 -11.19 -3.53
CA LEU A 143 14.36 -12.62 -3.34
C LEU A 143 13.16 -13.44 -2.89
N SER A 144 12.04 -12.82 -2.45
CA SER A 144 10.92 -13.57 -1.85
C SER A 144 10.33 -14.63 -2.79
N TYR A 145 10.12 -14.31 -4.07
CA TYR A 145 9.66 -15.29 -5.05
C TYR A 145 10.77 -16.20 -5.56
N LEU A 146 12.00 -15.71 -5.63
CA LEU A 146 13.14 -16.52 -6.05
C LEU A 146 13.47 -17.61 -5.02
N ASN A 147 13.30 -17.33 -3.74
CA ASN A 147 13.44 -18.32 -2.66
C ASN A 147 12.36 -19.40 -2.71
N ASP A 148 11.15 -19.05 -3.17
CA ASP A 148 10.01 -19.94 -3.28
C ASP A 148 9.88 -20.58 -4.68
N LEU A 149 10.89 -20.45 -5.54
CA LEU A 149 10.82 -20.83 -6.96
C LEU A 149 10.46 -22.31 -7.15
N ASP A 150 10.95 -23.22 -6.30
CA ASP A 150 10.65 -24.63 -6.38
C ASP A 150 9.15 -24.92 -6.16
N ARG A 151 8.48 -24.14 -5.34
CA ARG A 151 7.03 -24.21 -5.11
C ARG A 151 6.25 -23.54 -6.24
N ILE A 152 6.70 -22.36 -6.65
CA ILE A 152 6.02 -21.52 -7.66
C ILE A 152 6.06 -22.18 -9.05
N SER A 153 7.14 -22.92 -9.37
CA SER A 153 7.32 -23.55 -10.66
C SER A 153 6.57 -24.88 -10.84
N GLN A 154 5.89 -25.39 -9.82
CA GLN A 154 5.12 -26.61 -9.92
C GLN A 154 3.93 -26.47 -10.89
N GLN A 155 3.64 -27.53 -11.64
CA GLN A 155 2.58 -27.51 -12.66
C GLN A 155 1.18 -27.21 -12.07
N ASN A 156 0.93 -27.65 -10.83
CA ASN A 156 -0.32 -27.43 -10.11
C ASN A 156 -0.26 -26.28 -9.11
N TYR A 157 0.70 -25.35 -9.28
CA TYR A 157 0.85 -24.21 -8.38
C TYR A 157 -0.41 -23.33 -8.36
N VAL A 158 -0.89 -23.09 -7.14
CA VAL A 158 -1.91 -22.08 -6.84
C VAL A 158 -1.31 -21.10 -5.85
N PRO A 159 -1.32 -19.80 -6.14
CA PRO A 159 -0.82 -18.78 -5.23
C PRO A 159 -1.50 -18.86 -3.86
N THR A 160 -0.74 -18.68 -2.80
CA THR A 160 -1.25 -18.46 -1.46
C THR A 160 -1.67 -17.02 -1.26
N GLN A 161 -2.44 -16.70 -0.22
CA GLN A 161 -2.76 -15.31 0.14
C GLN A 161 -1.48 -14.48 0.35
N GLN A 162 -0.43 -15.08 0.89
CA GLN A 162 0.87 -14.43 1.05
C GLN A 162 1.54 -14.12 -0.30
N ASP A 163 1.41 -15.00 -1.28
CA ASP A 163 1.87 -14.71 -2.65
C ASP A 163 1.08 -13.53 -3.24
N VAL A 164 -0.25 -13.52 -3.06
CA VAL A 164 -1.10 -12.42 -3.52
C VAL A 164 -0.68 -11.09 -2.89
N LEU A 165 -0.42 -11.04 -1.57
CA LEU A 165 0.04 -9.83 -0.88
C LEU A 165 1.34 -9.29 -1.47
N ARG A 166 2.27 -10.17 -1.81
CA ARG A 166 3.58 -9.81 -2.39
C ARG A 166 3.51 -9.40 -3.85
N THR A 167 2.39 -9.69 -4.57
CA THR A 167 2.30 -9.31 -5.98
C THR A 167 2.36 -7.80 -6.15
N ARG A 168 3.14 -7.38 -7.15
CA ARG A 168 3.26 -6.00 -7.57
C ARG A 168 2.48 -5.78 -8.86
N VAL A 169 1.39 -5.03 -8.74
CA VAL A 169 0.62 -4.52 -9.87
C VAL A 169 0.57 -3.00 -9.74
N LYS A 170 0.88 -2.30 -10.83
CA LYS A 170 0.77 -0.84 -10.85
C LYS A 170 -0.70 -0.43 -10.75
N THR A 171 -1.05 0.33 -9.72
CA THR A 171 -2.39 0.90 -9.61
C THR A 171 -2.55 2.05 -10.61
N THR A 172 -3.48 1.89 -11.54
CA THR A 172 -3.88 2.92 -12.48
C THR A 172 -5.30 3.39 -12.13
N GLY A 173 -5.47 4.69 -11.94
CA GLY A 173 -6.76 5.26 -11.56
C GLY A 173 -7.05 5.19 -10.06
N ILE A 174 -8.30 4.93 -9.73
CA ILE A 174 -8.85 4.85 -8.36
C ILE A 174 -9.48 3.47 -8.19
N VAL A 175 -9.09 2.78 -7.13
CA VAL A 175 -9.69 1.49 -6.73
C VAL A 175 -10.44 1.72 -5.42
N GLU A 176 -11.73 1.42 -5.42
CA GLU A 176 -12.59 1.51 -4.25
C GLU A 176 -12.84 0.11 -3.68
N THR A 177 -12.68 -0.02 -2.36
CA THR A 177 -12.92 -1.25 -1.61
C THR A 177 -13.82 -0.95 -0.42
N HIS A 178 -14.79 -1.83 -0.16
CA HIS A 178 -15.78 -1.68 0.89
C HIS A 178 -15.71 -2.85 1.86
N PHE A 179 -15.77 -2.57 3.15
CA PHE A 179 -15.86 -3.60 4.19
C PHE A 179 -16.54 -3.05 5.44
N THR A 180 -17.04 -3.94 6.30
CA THR A 180 -17.64 -3.57 7.57
C THR A 180 -16.74 -3.99 8.72
N PHE A 181 -16.52 -3.10 9.69
CA PHE A 181 -15.74 -3.39 10.89
C PHE A 181 -16.24 -2.54 12.07
N LYS A 182 -16.45 -3.14 13.24
CA LYS A 182 -16.98 -2.47 14.47
C LYS A 182 -18.24 -1.62 14.19
N ASP A 183 -19.20 -2.18 13.44
CA ASP A 183 -20.45 -1.53 13.01
C ASP A 183 -20.29 -0.28 12.13
N LEU A 184 -19.08 -0.01 11.65
CA LEU A 184 -18.79 1.05 10.69
C LEU A 184 -18.65 0.47 9.29
N TYR A 185 -19.16 1.21 8.29
CA TYR A 185 -19.02 0.88 6.88
C TYR A 185 -17.89 1.67 6.27
N PHE A 186 -16.78 0.98 5.98
CA PHE A 186 -15.59 1.59 5.41
C PHE A 186 -15.65 1.60 3.88
N LYS A 187 -15.36 2.76 3.31
CA LYS A 187 -15.04 2.96 1.90
C LYS A 187 -13.59 3.38 1.79
N MET A 188 -12.73 2.50 1.30
CA MET A 188 -11.31 2.73 1.16
C MET A 188 -10.95 2.97 -0.30
N PHE A 189 -10.28 4.10 -0.57
CA PHE A 189 -9.86 4.51 -1.91
C PHE A 189 -8.34 4.37 -2.05
N ASP A 190 -7.89 3.38 -2.85
CA ASP A 190 -6.49 3.28 -3.29
C ASP A 190 -6.30 4.05 -4.60
N VAL A 191 -5.35 4.95 -4.61
CA VAL A 191 -5.05 5.81 -5.75
C VAL A 191 -3.62 5.60 -6.22
N GLY A 192 -3.39 5.65 -7.54
CA GLY A 192 -2.05 5.53 -8.11
C GLY A 192 -1.10 6.57 -7.52
N GLY A 193 0.05 6.13 -7.02
CA GLY A 193 1.02 6.99 -6.31
C GLY A 193 2.07 7.65 -7.20
N GLN A 194 2.18 7.25 -8.47
CA GLN A 194 3.10 7.88 -9.44
C GLN A 194 2.67 9.31 -9.75
N ARG A 195 3.62 10.19 -10.11
CA ARG A 195 3.36 11.61 -10.39
C ARG A 195 2.24 11.81 -11.41
N SER A 196 2.21 10.99 -12.47
CA SER A 196 1.19 11.03 -13.52
C SER A 196 -0.23 10.74 -13.03
N GLU A 197 -0.40 9.93 -11.97
CA GLU A 197 -1.69 9.53 -11.43
C GLU A 197 -2.27 10.53 -10.41
N ARG A 198 -1.44 11.34 -9.77
CA ARG A 198 -1.84 12.24 -8.64
C ARG A 198 -2.90 13.26 -9.00
N LYS A 199 -2.98 13.69 -10.27
CA LYS A 199 -4.04 14.61 -10.73
C LYS A 199 -5.45 14.04 -10.57
N LYS A 200 -5.59 12.72 -10.50
CA LYS A 200 -6.86 12.02 -10.29
C LYS A 200 -7.31 12.04 -8.82
N TRP A 201 -6.43 12.34 -7.88
CA TRP A 201 -6.71 12.32 -6.44
C TRP A 201 -7.81 13.28 -6.02
N ILE A 202 -7.92 14.42 -6.71
CA ILE A 202 -8.93 15.46 -6.42
C ILE A 202 -10.36 14.91 -6.40
N HIS A 203 -10.64 13.90 -7.22
CA HIS A 203 -11.96 13.27 -7.31
C HIS A 203 -12.36 12.48 -6.05
N CYS A 204 -11.39 12.18 -5.18
CA CYS A 204 -11.64 11.43 -3.95
C CYS A 204 -11.65 12.32 -2.69
N PHE A 205 -11.34 13.63 -2.80
CA PHE A 205 -11.10 14.50 -1.66
C PHE A 205 -12.36 14.89 -0.89
N GLU A 206 -13.52 14.84 -1.53
CA GLU A 206 -14.78 15.21 -0.89
C GLU A 206 -15.22 14.18 0.15
N GLY A 207 -15.62 14.65 1.34
CA GLY A 207 -16.17 13.82 2.42
C GLY A 207 -15.17 12.82 3.02
N VAL A 208 -13.86 13.07 2.95
CA VAL A 208 -12.85 12.17 3.52
C VAL A 208 -12.83 12.28 5.04
N THR A 209 -13.11 11.14 5.72
CA THR A 209 -13.06 11.03 7.18
C THR A 209 -11.63 11.00 7.70
N ALA A 210 -10.76 10.20 7.05
CA ALA A 210 -9.34 10.14 7.40
C ALA A 210 -8.46 9.81 6.19
N ILE A 211 -7.22 10.28 6.24
CA ILE A 211 -6.18 9.99 5.26
C ILE A 211 -5.18 9.02 5.89
N ILE A 212 -4.92 7.90 5.21
CA ILE A 212 -3.80 7.01 5.52
C ILE A 212 -2.69 7.33 4.52
N PHE A 213 -1.61 7.94 5.00
CA PHE A 213 -0.47 8.28 4.17
C PHE A 213 0.63 7.25 4.34
N CYS A 214 0.96 6.52 3.27
CA CYS A 214 1.96 5.45 3.28
C CYS A 214 3.31 5.94 2.78
N VAL A 215 4.35 5.70 3.56
CA VAL A 215 5.76 5.96 3.25
C VAL A 215 6.52 4.65 3.31
N ALA A 216 7.33 4.34 2.31
CA ALA A 216 8.24 3.20 2.37
C ALA A 216 9.54 3.63 3.07
N LEU A 217 9.76 3.18 4.31
CA LEU A 217 10.98 3.48 5.06
C LEU A 217 12.25 3.04 4.32
N SER A 218 12.19 1.88 3.65
CA SER A 218 13.33 1.32 2.90
C SER A 218 13.74 2.11 1.66
N ASP A 219 12.99 3.16 1.29
CA ASP A 219 13.23 3.93 0.08
C ASP A 219 14.16 5.14 0.29
N TYR A 220 14.72 5.32 1.49
CA TYR A 220 15.55 6.47 1.88
C TYR A 220 16.84 6.61 1.04
N ASP A 221 17.41 5.53 0.53
CA ASP A 221 18.63 5.52 -0.30
C ASP A 221 18.33 5.28 -1.79
N LEU A 222 17.07 5.40 -2.21
CA LEU A 222 16.63 5.18 -3.59
C LEU A 222 16.22 6.50 -4.25
N VAL A 223 16.41 6.54 -5.57
CA VAL A 223 15.93 7.62 -6.43
C VAL A 223 14.64 7.22 -7.15
N LEU A 224 13.87 8.20 -7.64
CA LEU A 224 12.67 7.93 -8.42
C LEU A 224 13.04 7.38 -9.80
N ALA A 225 12.28 6.40 -10.28
CA ALA A 225 12.40 5.92 -11.65
C ALA A 225 11.99 6.97 -12.71
N GLU A 226 11.18 7.95 -12.29
CA GLU A 226 10.68 9.06 -13.13
C GLU A 226 11.64 10.27 -13.12
N ASP A 227 12.60 10.33 -12.17
CA ASP A 227 13.48 11.47 -11.91
C ASP A 227 14.69 10.99 -11.07
N GLU A 228 15.78 10.62 -11.74
CA GLU A 228 16.95 10.01 -11.12
C GLU A 228 17.72 10.96 -10.16
N GLU A 229 17.42 12.26 -10.17
CA GLU A 229 18.00 13.23 -9.24
C GLU A 229 17.20 13.34 -7.93
N MET A 230 15.93 12.86 -7.94
CA MET A 230 15.04 12.97 -6.79
C MET A 230 15.08 11.73 -5.90
N ASN A 231 15.50 11.90 -4.64
CA ASN A 231 15.39 10.87 -3.63
C ASN A 231 13.91 10.54 -3.32
N ARG A 232 13.57 9.26 -3.23
CA ARG A 232 12.18 8.79 -3.02
C ARG A 232 11.60 9.20 -1.67
N MET A 233 12.42 9.26 -0.63
CA MET A 233 11.99 9.71 0.69
C MET A 233 11.68 11.21 0.67
N HIS A 234 12.53 12.03 0.06
CA HIS A 234 12.29 13.47 -0.10
C HIS A 234 11.05 13.76 -0.95
N GLU A 235 10.79 12.98 -1.99
CA GLU A 235 9.55 13.06 -2.76
C GLU A 235 8.32 12.75 -1.88
N SER A 236 8.42 11.69 -1.04
CA SER A 236 7.35 11.35 -0.09
C SER A 236 7.12 12.45 0.93
N MET A 237 8.17 13.09 1.44
CA MET A 237 8.07 14.24 2.36
C MET A 237 7.39 15.45 1.70
N LYS A 238 7.78 15.81 0.47
CA LYS A 238 7.14 16.89 -0.30
C LYS A 238 5.66 16.63 -0.52
N LEU A 239 5.33 15.38 -0.85
CA LEU A 239 3.95 14.96 -1.05
C LEU A 239 3.15 15.03 0.26
N PHE A 240 3.73 14.55 1.36
CA PHE A 240 3.12 14.60 2.69
C PHE A 240 2.85 16.05 3.13
N ASP A 241 3.83 16.96 3.00
CA ASP A 241 3.66 18.41 3.29
C ASP A 241 2.47 18.98 2.51
N SER A 242 2.38 18.66 1.22
CA SER A 242 1.30 19.15 0.35
C SER A 242 -0.09 18.65 0.75
N ILE A 243 -0.19 17.43 1.27
CA ILE A 243 -1.45 16.80 1.71
C ILE A 243 -1.79 17.24 3.14
N CYS A 244 -0.85 17.12 4.08
CA CYS A 244 -1.07 17.43 5.48
C CYS A 244 -1.51 18.88 5.69
N ASN A 245 -0.93 19.82 4.93
CA ASN A 245 -1.20 21.24 5.03
C ASN A 245 -2.23 21.76 4.01
N ASN A 246 -2.89 20.86 3.27
CA ASN A 246 -3.91 21.21 2.31
C ASN A 246 -5.13 21.81 3.01
N LYS A 247 -5.70 22.88 2.42
CA LYS A 247 -6.90 23.54 2.94
C LYS A 247 -8.14 22.63 2.98
N TRP A 248 -8.22 21.67 2.07
CA TRP A 248 -9.34 20.71 2.01
C TRP A 248 -9.32 19.69 3.16
N PHE A 249 -8.17 19.47 3.79
CA PHE A 249 -7.97 18.49 4.85
C PHE A 249 -7.72 19.11 6.22
N THR A 250 -8.22 20.32 6.47
CA THR A 250 -7.99 21.04 7.74
C THR A 250 -8.54 20.27 8.94
N GLY A 251 -9.75 19.70 8.82
CA GLY A 251 -10.40 18.87 9.86
C GLY A 251 -10.21 17.37 9.71
N THR A 252 -9.53 16.92 8.64
CA THR A 252 -9.37 15.49 8.36
C THR A 252 -8.21 14.91 9.16
N SER A 253 -8.42 13.80 9.87
CA SER A 253 -7.38 13.07 10.58
C SER A 253 -6.34 12.51 9.60
N VAL A 254 -5.06 12.61 9.96
CA VAL A 254 -3.96 12.06 9.18
C VAL A 254 -3.27 10.96 9.95
N ILE A 255 -3.25 9.78 9.34
CA ILE A 255 -2.59 8.59 9.85
C ILE A 255 -1.38 8.32 8.97
N LEU A 256 -0.19 8.33 9.55
CA LEU A 256 1.06 8.13 8.86
C LEU A 256 1.51 6.67 9.03
N PHE A 257 1.55 5.91 7.94
CA PHE A 257 2.12 4.56 7.91
C PHE A 257 3.55 4.62 7.41
N LEU A 258 4.50 4.48 8.32
CA LEU A 258 5.91 4.25 8.03
C LEU A 258 6.10 2.76 7.74
N ASN A 259 5.88 2.41 6.48
CA ASN A 259 5.76 1.04 5.98
C ASN A 259 7.10 0.43 5.56
N LYS A 260 7.12 -0.88 5.33
CA LYS A 260 8.31 -1.67 5.00
C LYS A 260 9.39 -1.59 6.09
N LYS A 261 8.94 -1.60 7.36
CA LYS A 261 9.85 -1.55 8.51
C LYS A 261 10.83 -2.71 8.55
N ASP A 262 10.40 -3.90 8.12
CA ASP A 262 11.18 -5.12 7.95
C ASP A 262 12.36 -4.91 7.00
N LEU A 263 12.12 -4.37 5.82
CA LEU A 263 13.16 -4.08 4.84
C LEU A 263 14.09 -2.94 5.29
N PHE A 264 13.55 -1.98 6.03
CA PHE A 264 14.34 -0.89 6.57
C PHE A 264 15.31 -1.37 7.64
N GLU A 265 14.88 -2.27 8.53
CA GLU A 265 15.69 -2.86 9.60
C GLU A 265 16.93 -3.57 9.04
N ASP A 266 16.76 -4.36 7.98
CA ASP A 266 17.88 -5.03 7.30
C ASP A 266 18.81 -4.06 6.55
N LYS A 267 18.22 -3.00 5.99
CA LYS A 267 18.92 -2.08 5.10
C LYS A 267 19.75 -1.05 5.84
N ILE A 268 19.24 -0.53 6.96
CA ILE A 268 19.91 0.53 7.73
C ILE A 268 21.28 0.10 8.28
N GLN A 269 21.47 -1.19 8.49
CA GLN A 269 22.74 -1.77 8.91
C GLN A 269 23.83 -1.74 7.82
N LYS A 270 23.44 -1.63 6.55
CA LYS A 270 24.33 -1.72 5.37
C LYS A 270 24.44 -0.41 4.60
N SER A 271 23.42 0.43 4.68
CA SER A 271 23.31 1.70 3.96
C SER A 271 22.98 2.81 4.96
N PRO A 272 23.88 3.79 5.16
CA PRO A 272 23.72 4.79 6.23
C PRO A 272 22.57 5.77 5.91
N LEU A 273 21.84 6.22 6.95
CA LEU A 273 20.74 7.17 6.81
C LEU A 273 21.20 8.53 6.26
N THR A 274 22.49 8.86 6.40
CA THR A 274 23.11 10.09 5.89
C THR A 274 23.03 10.25 4.37
N ILE A 275 22.75 9.19 3.63
CA ILE A 275 22.44 9.26 2.18
C ILE A 275 21.20 10.12 1.93
N CYS A 276 20.18 10.00 2.80
CA CYS A 276 18.95 10.77 2.72
C CYS A 276 19.03 12.07 3.54
N TYR A 277 19.59 11.98 4.73
CA TYR A 277 19.67 13.09 5.69
C TYR A 277 21.14 13.31 6.10
N PRO A 278 21.88 14.14 5.38
CA PRO A 278 23.30 14.38 5.64
C PRO A 278 23.60 14.87 7.05
N GLU A 279 22.64 15.53 7.69
CA GLU A 279 22.72 16.04 9.07
C GLU A 279 22.47 14.99 10.15
N TYR A 280 22.03 13.79 9.78
CA TYR A 280 21.82 12.71 10.75
C TYR A 280 23.11 12.26 11.39
N SER A 281 23.20 12.36 12.72
CA SER A 281 24.39 11.99 13.49
C SER A 281 24.16 10.82 14.47
N GLY A 282 22.95 10.21 14.41
CA GLY A 282 22.62 9.05 15.24
C GLY A 282 23.20 7.74 14.70
N PRO A 283 23.06 6.64 15.46
CA PRO A 283 23.50 5.32 15.02
C PRO A 283 22.60 4.79 13.89
N ASN A 284 23.20 4.01 12.99
CA ASN A 284 22.45 3.31 11.91
C ASN A 284 21.75 2.08 12.47
N GLU A 285 20.88 2.28 13.44
CA GLU A 285 20.05 1.27 14.08
C GLU A 285 18.57 1.56 13.81
N PHE A 286 17.76 0.50 13.79
CA PHE A 286 16.34 0.62 13.42
C PHE A 286 15.60 1.68 14.25
N LYS A 287 15.73 1.61 15.56
CA LYS A 287 14.95 2.43 16.49
C LYS A 287 15.24 3.91 16.32
N GLU A 288 16.52 4.28 16.37
CA GLU A 288 16.97 5.66 16.29
C GLU A 288 16.74 6.26 14.92
N ALA A 289 17.09 5.53 13.86
CA ALA A 289 16.93 5.97 12.49
C ALA A 289 15.45 6.10 12.10
N SER A 290 14.59 5.13 12.49
CA SER A 290 13.15 5.20 12.19
C SER A 290 12.45 6.33 12.98
N THR A 291 12.84 6.56 14.23
CA THR A 291 12.33 7.68 15.03
C THR A 291 12.74 9.03 14.43
N TYR A 292 13.97 9.14 13.92
CA TYR A 292 14.39 10.35 13.22
C TYR A 292 13.53 10.62 11.98
N ILE A 293 13.30 9.61 11.15
CA ILE A 293 12.40 9.75 9.97
C ILE A 293 10.99 10.15 10.41
N GLN A 294 10.45 9.54 11.46
CA GLN A 294 9.15 9.89 12.03
C GLN A 294 9.10 11.38 12.37
N CYS A 295 10.08 11.89 13.12
CA CYS A 295 10.15 13.32 13.48
C CYS A 295 10.19 14.20 12.24
N GLN A 296 10.97 13.83 11.20
CA GLN A 296 11.04 14.60 9.96
C GLN A 296 9.67 14.74 9.27
N PHE A 297 8.84 13.69 9.28
CA PHE A 297 7.48 13.76 8.74
C PHE A 297 6.53 14.56 9.64
N GLU A 298 6.56 14.33 10.95
CA GLU A 298 5.68 15.02 11.91
C GLU A 298 5.97 16.52 11.98
N ASP A 299 7.23 16.93 11.79
CA ASP A 299 7.63 18.34 11.74
C ASP A 299 7.12 19.10 10.51
N LEU A 300 6.73 18.40 9.45
CA LEU A 300 6.09 19.02 8.29
C LEU A 300 4.67 19.55 8.60
N ASN A 301 4.05 19.11 9.70
CA ASN A 301 2.74 19.59 10.11
C ASN A 301 2.83 21.04 10.63
N LYS A 302 2.29 22.00 9.87
CA LYS A 302 2.26 23.43 10.18
C LYS A 302 1.14 23.83 11.15
N ARG A 303 0.29 22.85 11.56
CA ARG A 303 -0.89 23.05 12.40
C ARG A 303 -0.88 22.13 13.63
N LYS A 304 0.26 22.02 14.29
CA LYS A 304 0.48 21.09 15.42
C LYS A 304 -0.54 21.27 16.55
N ASP A 305 -1.03 22.49 16.76
CA ASP A 305 -2.02 22.81 17.80
C ASP A 305 -3.44 22.30 17.50
N THR A 306 -3.79 22.10 16.24
CA THR A 306 -5.15 21.77 15.80
C THR A 306 -5.26 20.46 15.04
N LYS A 307 -4.14 19.90 14.60
CA LYS A 307 -4.08 18.68 13.78
C LYS A 307 -3.00 17.74 14.30
N GLU A 308 -3.42 16.59 14.78
CA GLU A 308 -2.55 15.50 15.22
C GLU A 308 -2.26 14.54 14.07
N ILE A 309 -1.03 14.02 14.02
CA ILE A 309 -0.62 12.95 13.12
C ILE A 309 -0.46 11.68 13.93
N TYR A 310 -1.16 10.61 13.53
CA TYR A 310 -1.10 9.31 14.18
C TYR A 310 -0.12 8.41 13.42
N THR A 311 1.08 8.23 13.96
CA THR A 311 2.16 7.52 13.27
C THR A 311 2.25 6.06 13.70
N HIS A 312 2.37 5.15 12.73
CA HIS A 312 2.52 3.71 12.94
C HIS A 312 3.63 3.13 12.07
N PHE A 313 4.49 2.29 12.66
CA PHE A 313 5.46 1.49 11.92
C PHE A 313 4.81 0.21 11.43
N THR A 314 4.75 0.03 10.10
CA THR A 314 4.00 -1.06 9.48
C THR A 314 4.87 -1.96 8.60
N CYS A 315 4.47 -3.22 8.51
CA CYS A 315 4.86 -4.15 7.46
C CYS A 315 3.58 -4.60 6.76
N ALA A 316 3.29 -4.06 5.57
CA ALA A 316 2.04 -4.31 4.87
C ALA A 316 1.83 -5.78 4.47
N THR A 317 2.88 -6.60 4.45
CA THR A 317 2.82 -8.05 4.19
C THR A 317 2.60 -8.89 5.45
N ASP A 318 2.65 -8.29 6.64
CA ASP A 318 2.36 -8.92 7.92
C ASP A 318 0.90 -8.62 8.34
N THR A 319 0.02 -9.60 8.17
CA THR A 319 -1.41 -9.45 8.47
C THR A 319 -1.68 -9.11 9.93
N LYS A 320 -0.93 -9.69 10.88
CA LYS A 320 -1.11 -9.40 12.31
C LYS A 320 -0.71 -7.96 12.65
N ASN A 321 0.38 -7.48 12.06
CA ASN A 321 0.82 -6.10 12.24
C ASN A 321 -0.21 -5.12 11.67
N VAL A 322 -0.71 -5.37 10.45
CA VAL A 322 -1.71 -4.50 9.82
C VAL A 322 -3.02 -4.51 10.60
N GLN A 323 -3.50 -5.67 11.06
CA GLN A 323 -4.71 -5.79 11.87
C GLN A 323 -4.60 -4.98 13.16
N PHE A 324 -3.52 -5.14 13.92
CA PHE A 324 -3.27 -4.38 15.15
C PHE A 324 -3.25 -2.87 14.92
N VAL A 325 -2.58 -2.42 13.86
CA VAL A 325 -2.52 -1.00 13.51
C VAL A 325 -3.89 -0.49 13.06
N PHE A 326 -4.64 -1.27 12.27
CA PHE A 326 -5.96 -0.87 11.79
C PHE A 326 -6.99 -0.78 12.93
N ASP A 327 -6.90 -1.64 13.94
CA ASP A 327 -7.71 -1.52 15.17
C ASP A 327 -7.47 -0.15 15.86
N SER A 328 -6.20 0.26 15.97
CA SER A 328 -5.81 1.56 16.55
C SER A 328 -6.29 2.73 15.69
N VAL A 329 -6.21 2.62 14.37
CA VAL A 329 -6.72 3.62 13.41
C VAL A 329 -8.23 3.79 13.56
N THR A 330 -8.97 2.69 13.71
CA THR A 330 -10.42 2.71 13.87
C THR A 330 -10.81 3.46 15.15
N ASP A 331 -10.09 3.26 16.25
CA ASP A 331 -10.35 3.97 17.51
C ASP A 331 -10.12 5.49 17.38
N VAL A 332 -9.11 5.91 16.61
CA VAL A 332 -8.89 7.33 16.26
C VAL A 332 -10.07 7.90 15.47
N ILE A 333 -10.55 7.16 14.47
CA ILE A 333 -11.67 7.56 13.62
C ILE A 333 -12.95 7.69 14.45
N ILE A 334 -13.24 6.71 15.31
CA ILE A 334 -14.42 6.74 16.20
C ILE A 334 -14.37 7.97 17.11
N LYS A 335 -13.20 8.27 17.72
CA LYS A 335 -13.03 9.47 18.55
C LYS A 335 -13.25 10.76 17.75
N ALA A 336 -12.75 10.84 16.53
CA ALA A 336 -12.95 12.00 15.66
C ALA A 336 -14.44 12.21 15.34
N ASN A 337 -15.16 11.15 14.97
CA ASN A 337 -16.61 11.20 14.70
C ASN A 337 -17.42 11.62 15.93
N LEU A 338 -17.10 11.08 17.13
CA LEU A 338 -17.77 11.45 18.38
C LEU A 338 -17.56 12.94 18.72
N LYS A 339 -16.38 13.47 18.43
CA LYS A 339 -16.04 14.89 18.65
C LYS A 339 -16.84 15.79 17.69
N GLU A 340 -17.04 15.37 16.44
CA GLU A 340 -17.81 16.11 15.44
C GLU A 340 -19.31 16.19 15.80
N VAL A 341 -19.87 15.15 16.42
CA VAL A 341 -21.26 15.14 16.92
C VAL A 341 -21.41 15.72 18.34
N GLY A 342 -20.33 16.26 18.93
CA GLY A 342 -20.40 16.93 20.24
C GLY A 342 -20.56 16.00 21.44
N LEU A 343 -20.23 14.72 21.30
CA LEU A 343 -20.28 13.70 22.36
C LEU A 343 -18.92 13.49 23.07
N TYR A 344 -17.94 14.32 22.76
CA TYR A 344 -16.58 14.28 23.35
C TYR A 344 -16.05 15.68 23.61
#